data_4452a6afc6816d78a5af960ce961cb78
#
_entry.id   4452a6afc6816d78a5af960ce961cb78
#
_cell.length_a   1.000
_cell.length_b   1.000
_cell.length_c   1.000
_cell.angle_alpha   90.00
_cell.angle_beta   90.00
_cell.angle_gamma   90.00
#
_symmetry.space_group_name_H-M   'P 1'
#
loop_
_entity.id
_entity.type
_entity.pdbx_description
1 polymer ?
#
loop_
_entity_poly.entity_id
_entity_poly.type
_entity_poly.pdbx_seq_one_letter_code
_entity_poly.pdbx_strand_id
1 'polypeptide(L)'
;MTGAVGEGYVLQPGEGRSIHLGGFSMSVKATDDETNGMFTLLEADEPPDFGPPLHIHHGIAEAFYVLEGEYLIFLDGSEFRCPAGSFIFIPAETPHGFKVSHVASRKLNLYLPASMVGYFDDLSDAMKRGEADPDRLSEIATRYSMEVIGPVPEGYL
;
A
#
# COMPACT_ATOMS: atom_id res chain seq x y z
N MET A 1 -3.67 13.50 -22.90
CA MET A 1 -4.82 14.16 -22.31
C MET A 1 -4.45 15.61 -22.01
N THR A 2 -5.20 16.50 -22.56
CA THR A 2 -5.06 17.89 -22.21
C THR A 2 -5.45 18.02 -20.75
N GLY A 3 -4.54 18.38 -19.89
CA GLY A 3 -4.74 18.41 -18.44
C GLY A 3 -5.94 19.25 -18.00
N ALA A 4 -7.13 18.69 -18.21
CA ALA A 4 -8.30 19.19 -17.52
C ALA A 4 -8.05 18.97 -16.04
N VAL A 5 -7.97 20.04 -15.29
CA VAL A 5 -7.93 19.96 -13.83
C VAL A 5 -9.15 19.16 -13.41
N GLY A 6 -8.96 18.05 -12.72
CA GLY A 6 -10.07 17.25 -12.21
C GLY A 6 -10.99 18.09 -11.34
N GLU A 7 -12.27 17.78 -11.36
CA GLU A 7 -13.22 18.44 -10.48
C GLU A 7 -13.03 17.99 -9.05
N GLY A 8 -13.27 18.86 -8.07
CA GLY A 8 -13.31 18.49 -6.67
C GLY A 8 -14.45 17.51 -6.41
N TYR A 9 -14.26 16.59 -5.46
CA TYR A 9 -15.28 15.61 -5.08
C TYR A 9 -15.20 15.28 -3.61
N VAL A 10 -16.25 14.69 -3.09
CA VAL A 10 -16.32 14.21 -1.70
C VAL A 10 -16.69 12.75 -1.70
N LEU A 11 -15.96 11.95 -0.96
CA LEU A 11 -16.32 10.58 -0.61
C LEU A 11 -16.73 10.54 0.85
N GLN A 12 -17.91 10.01 1.12
CA GLN A 12 -18.38 9.78 2.48
C GLN A 12 -17.65 8.58 3.09
N PRO A 13 -17.70 8.38 4.42
CA PRO A 13 -17.08 7.22 5.04
C PRO A 13 -17.47 5.91 4.34
N GLY A 14 -16.49 5.09 4.01
CA GLY A 14 -16.69 3.80 3.34
C GLY A 14 -16.84 3.88 1.82
N GLU A 15 -16.96 5.06 1.24
CA GLU A 15 -17.04 5.21 -0.21
C GLU A 15 -15.67 5.09 -0.87
N GLY A 16 -15.69 4.68 -2.14
CA GLY A 16 -14.52 4.46 -2.96
C GLY A 16 -14.58 3.09 -3.63
N ARG A 17 -13.75 2.89 -4.66
CA ARG A 17 -13.70 1.59 -5.34
C ARG A 17 -12.94 0.58 -4.45
N SER A 18 -13.54 -0.56 -4.21
CA SER A 18 -12.92 -1.61 -3.40
C SER A 18 -12.01 -2.51 -4.23
N ILE A 19 -10.87 -2.88 -3.66
CA ILE A 19 -9.96 -3.89 -4.20
C ILE A 19 -9.84 -4.98 -3.12
N HIS A 20 -10.19 -6.22 -3.48
CA HIS A 20 -10.12 -7.35 -2.55
C HIS A 20 -8.88 -8.19 -2.83
N LEU A 21 -8.10 -8.48 -1.80
CA LEU A 21 -6.81 -9.13 -1.87
C LEU A 21 -6.75 -10.31 -0.90
N GLY A 22 -7.68 -11.26 -1.07
CA GLY A 22 -7.76 -12.40 -0.16
C GLY A 22 -8.18 -11.96 1.25
N GLY A 23 -7.24 -12.02 2.21
CA GLY A 23 -7.52 -11.69 3.61
C GLY A 23 -7.62 -10.21 3.93
N PHE A 24 -7.28 -9.31 2.99
CA PHE A 24 -7.38 -7.88 3.23
C PHE A 24 -8.04 -7.16 2.06
N SER A 25 -8.42 -5.90 2.27
CA SER A 25 -9.07 -5.09 1.26
C SER A 25 -8.58 -3.65 1.32
N MET A 26 -8.74 -2.96 0.19
CA MET A 26 -8.41 -1.53 0.06
C MET A 26 -9.59 -0.79 -0.54
N SER A 27 -9.72 0.47 -0.18
CA SER A 27 -10.66 1.41 -0.80
C SER A 27 -9.87 2.51 -1.49
N VAL A 28 -10.10 2.69 -2.79
CA VAL A 28 -9.43 3.72 -3.59
C VAL A 28 -10.12 5.06 -3.37
N LYS A 29 -9.39 6.04 -2.85
CA LYS A 29 -9.91 7.38 -2.60
C LYS A 29 -9.54 8.37 -3.69
N ALA A 30 -8.35 8.26 -4.26
CA ALA A 30 -7.88 9.11 -5.35
C ALA A 30 -6.82 8.39 -6.18
N THR A 31 -6.83 8.59 -7.48
CA THR A 31 -5.87 8.02 -8.42
C THR A 31 -5.26 9.12 -9.30
N ASP A 32 -4.47 8.71 -10.27
CA ASP A 32 -3.88 9.60 -11.26
C ASP A 32 -4.94 10.37 -12.07
N ASP A 33 -6.08 9.75 -12.36
CA ASP A 33 -7.15 10.41 -13.11
C ASP A 33 -7.72 11.62 -12.37
N GLU A 34 -8.00 11.47 -11.08
CA GLU A 34 -8.58 12.55 -10.27
C GLU A 34 -7.53 13.60 -9.88
N THR A 35 -6.28 13.18 -9.64
CA THR A 35 -5.24 14.06 -9.11
C THR A 35 -4.27 14.60 -10.15
N ASN A 36 -4.52 14.33 -11.43
CA ASN A 36 -3.61 14.69 -12.51
C ASN A 36 -2.18 14.15 -12.30
N GLY A 37 -2.10 12.91 -11.84
CA GLY A 37 -0.84 12.22 -11.62
C GLY A 37 -0.09 12.61 -10.35
N MET A 38 -0.64 13.47 -9.50
CA MET A 38 0.10 13.97 -8.34
C MET A 38 0.23 12.94 -7.22
N PHE A 39 -0.83 12.22 -6.93
CA PHE A 39 -0.79 11.21 -5.87
C PHE A 39 -1.89 10.16 -6.03
N THR A 40 -1.70 9.05 -5.34
CA THR A 40 -2.71 8.02 -5.10
C THR A 40 -2.98 7.95 -3.61
N LEU A 41 -4.24 7.86 -3.22
CA LEU A 41 -4.63 7.63 -1.83
C LEU A 41 -5.52 6.40 -1.73
N LEU A 42 -5.10 5.46 -0.90
CA LEU A 42 -5.82 4.23 -0.60
C LEU A 42 -6.04 4.13 0.91
N GLU A 43 -7.16 3.54 1.31
CA GLU A 43 -7.39 3.15 2.70
C GLU A 43 -7.35 1.63 2.77
N ALA A 44 -6.46 1.09 3.60
CA ALA A 44 -6.23 -0.34 3.71
C ALA A 44 -6.81 -0.89 5.02
N ASP A 45 -7.63 -1.93 4.92
CA ASP A 45 -8.13 -2.75 6.03
C ASP A 45 -7.35 -4.06 6.05
N GLU A 46 -6.57 -4.27 7.08
CA GLU A 46 -5.58 -5.35 7.12
C GLU A 46 -5.76 -6.24 8.34
N PRO A 47 -5.75 -7.58 8.15
CA PRO A 47 -5.99 -8.51 9.25
C PRO A 47 -4.80 -8.57 10.20
N PRO A 48 -5.01 -9.12 11.41
CA PRO A 48 -3.91 -9.34 12.36
C PRO A 48 -2.76 -10.12 11.72
N ASP A 49 -1.56 -9.79 12.12
CA ASP A 49 -0.30 -10.48 11.75
C ASP A 49 0.06 -10.45 10.26
N PHE A 50 -0.71 -9.72 9.44
CA PHE A 50 -0.40 -9.54 8.02
C PHE A 50 0.80 -8.62 7.83
N GLY A 51 1.63 -8.93 6.83
CA GLY A 51 2.73 -8.07 6.42
C GLY A 51 3.23 -8.46 5.03
N PRO A 52 3.50 -7.47 4.16
CA PRO A 52 4.13 -7.73 2.88
C PRO A 52 5.62 -8.01 3.08
N PRO A 53 6.30 -8.57 2.06
CA PRO A 53 7.75 -8.68 2.10
C PRO A 53 8.40 -7.31 2.11
N LEU A 54 9.64 -7.23 2.59
CA LEU A 54 10.45 -6.01 2.47
C LEU A 54 10.65 -5.66 0.99
N HIS A 55 10.49 -4.39 0.65
CA HIS A 55 10.54 -3.96 -0.73
C HIS A 55 10.99 -2.51 -0.86
N ILE A 56 11.26 -2.12 -2.10
CA ILE A 56 11.65 -0.77 -2.50
C ILE A 56 10.70 -0.31 -3.60
N HIS A 57 10.25 0.93 -3.54
CA HIS A 57 9.57 1.58 -4.67
C HIS A 57 10.57 2.50 -5.37
N HIS A 58 10.83 2.23 -6.63
CA HIS A 58 11.74 3.06 -7.43
C HIS A 58 10.98 4.28 -7.99
N GLY A 59 11.48 5.46 -7.67
CA GLY A 59 10.92 6.73 -8.15
C GLY A 59 9.60 7.14 -7.50
N ILE A 60 9.17 6.46 -6.44
CA ILE A 60 7.88 6.70 -5.78
C ILE A 60 8.10 6.81 -4.28
N ALA A 61 7.67 7.93 -3.71
CA ALA A 61 7.60 8.07 -2.25
C ALA A 61 6.26 7.54 -1.75
N GLU A 62 6.25 7.04 -0.53
CA GLU A 62 5.05 6.49 0.12
C GLU A 62 4.89 7.09 1.51
N ALA A 63 3.66 7.29 1.94
CA ALA A 63 3.38 7.70 3.30
C ALA A 63 2.21 6.91 3.86
N PHE A 64 2.26 6.61 5.15
CA PHE A 64 1.17 5.98 5.88
C PHE A 64 0.66 6.91 6.98
N TYR A 65 -0.63 6.87 7.20
CA TYR A 65 -1.25 7.42 8.40
C TYR A 65 -2.11 6.34 9.04
N VAL A 66 -1.78 5.97 10.27
CA VAL A 66 -2.47 4.88 10.99
C VAL A 66 -3.78 5.41 11.57
N LEU A 67 -4.90 4.80 11.16
CA LEU A 67 -6.25 5.19 11.59
C LEU A 67 -6.72 4.36 12.79
N GLU A 68 -6.46 3.06 12.77
CA GLU A 68 -6.88 2.12 13.82
C GLU A 68 -5.84 1.03 13.99
N GLY A 69 -5.76 0.50 15.21
CA GLY A 69 -4.85 -0.60 15.53
C GLY A 69 -3.42 -0.16 15.69
N GLU A 70 -2.50 -1.03 15.29
CA GLU A 70 -1.06 -0.79 15.45
C GLU A 70 -0.28 -1.55 14.37
N TYR A 71 0.77 -0.91 13.89
CA TYR A 71 1.70 -1.50 12.91
C TYR A 71 3.11 -1.50 13.48
N LEU A 72 3.86 -2.56 13.16
CA LEU A 72 5.30 -2.53 13.28
C LEU A 72 5.87 -2.16 11.92
N ILE A 73 6.57 -1.05 11.86
CA ILE A 73 7.13 -0.51 10.62
C ILE A 73 8.62 -0.80 10.55
N PHE A 74 9.04 -1.39 9.43
CA PHE A 74 10.45 -1.57 9.10
C PHE A 74 10.83 -0.50 8.11
N LEU A 75 11.77 0.36 8.48
CA LEU A 75 12.16 1.50 7.67
C LEU A 75 13.68 1.64 7.69
N ASP A 76 14.29 1.36 6.55
CA ASP A 76 15.74 1.49 6.34
C ASP A 76 16.58 0.84 7.46
N GLY A 77 16.23 -0.39 7.81
CA GLY A 77 16.94 -1.17 8.82
C GLY A 77 16.54 -0.91 10.27
N SER A 78 15.64 0.04 10.51
CA SER A 78 15.12 0.34 11.86
C SER A 78 13.67 -0.09 11.99
N GLU A 79 13.21 -0.27 13.23
CA GLU A 79 11.86 -0.73 13.53
C GLU A 79 11.15 0.28 14.42
N PHE A 80 9.85 0.45 14.16
CA PHE A 80 9.04 1.40 14.90
C PHE A 80 7.67 0.81 15.19
N ARG A 81 7.22 0.88 16.43
CA ARG A 81 5.82 0.63 16.78
C ARG A 81 5.00 1.87 16.48
N CYS A 82 3.96 1.69 15.66
CA CYS A 82 3.15 2.81 15.17
C CYS A 82 1.67 2.56 15.46
N PRO A 83 1.17 3.04 16.61
CA PRO A 83 -0.26 2.97 16.93
C PRO A 83 -1.05 4.00 16.12
N ALA A 84 -2.39 3.97 16.28
CA ALA A 84 -3.28 4.96 15.66
C ALA A 84 -2.79 6.38 15.91
N GLY A 85 -2.81 7.22 14.87
CA GLY A 85 -2.30 8.58 14.91
C GLY A 85 -0.85 8.72 14.46
N SER A 86 -0.15 7.62 14.19
CA SER A 86 1.22 7.66 13.69
C SER A 86 1.26 8.03 12.21
N PHE A 87 2.28 8.81 11.84
CA PHE A 87 2.59 9.15 10.45
C PHE A 87 3.96 8.61 10.08
N ILE A 88 4.05 7.94 8.92
CA ILE A 88 5.28 7.36 8.41
C ILE A 88 5.53 7.92 7.02
N PHE A 89 6.73 8.47 6.78
CA PHE A 89 7.15 8.88 5.45
C PHE A 89 8.29 8.02 4.95
N ILE A 90 8.16 7.49 3.74
CA ILE A 90 9.10 6.57 3.11
C ILE A 90 9.55 7.20 1.80
N PRO A 91 10.78 7.77 1.76
CA PRO A 91 11.31 8.29 0.49
C PRO A 91 11.42 7.19 -0.57
N ALA A 92 11.42 7.58 -1.84
CA ALA A 92 11.74 6.66 -2.93
C ALA A 92 13.08 5.97 -2.67
N GLU A 93 13.26 4.76 -3.18
CA GLU A 93 14.48 3.95 -3.06
C GLU A 93 14.80 3.46 -1.64
N THR A 94 13.88 3.58 -0.70
CA THR A 94 14.12 3.20 0.70
C THR A 94 13.53 1.81 0.99
N PRO A 95 14.36 0.85 1.48
CA PRO A 95 13.85 -0.46 1.91
C PRO A 95 12.86 -0.31 3.07
N HIS A 96 11.71 -0.94 2.93
CA HIS A 96 10.67 -0.85 3.96
C HIS A 96 9.69 -2.03 3.89
N GLY A 97 8.90 -2.14 4.94
CA GLY A 97 7.81 -3.08 5.06
C GLY A 97 7.07 -2.82 6.35
N PHE A 98 6.06 -3.63 6.62
CA PHE A 98 5.33 -3.52 7.87
C PHE A 98 4.75 -4.87 8.29
N LYS A 99 4.34 -4.95 9.54
CA LYS A 99 3.55 -6.05 10.07
C LYS A 99 2.41 -5.49 10.91
N VAL A 100 1.21 -5.96 10.65
CA VAL A 100 0.03 -5.64 11.47
C VAL A 100 0.17 -6.34 12.81
N SER A 101 -0.20 -5.68 13.89
CA SER A 101 -0.19 -6.27 15.23
C SER A 101 -1.21 -7.40 15.36
N HIS A 102 -1.46 -7.88 16.58
CA HIS A 102 -2.43 -8.94 16.86
C HIS A 102 -3.88 -8.48 16.77
N VAL A 103 -4.12 -7.21 16.42
CA VAL A 103 -5.46 -6.67 16.17
C VAL A 103 -5.55 -6.18 14.73
N ALA A 104 -6.71 -6.38 14.12
CA ALA A 104 -6.97 -5.84 12.78
C ALA A 104 -6.72 -4.33 12.79
N SER A 105 -6.05 -3.82 11.77
CA SER A 105 -5.58 -2.44 11.72
C SER A 105 -5.94 -1.78 10.39
N ARG A 106 -5.99 -0.46 10.40
CA ARG A 106 -6.37 0.32 9.22
C ARG A 106 -5.47 1.53 9.10
N LYS A 107 -5.04 1.80 7.86
CA LYS A 107 -4.20 2.96 7.57
C LYS A 107 -4.53 3.55 6.20
N LEU A 108 -4.14 4.81 6.03
CA LEU A 108 -4.07 5.42 4.71
C LEU A 108 -2.71 5.15 4.09
N ASN A 109 -2.71 4.83 2.79
CA ASN A 109 -1.50 4.73 1.98
C ASN A 109 -1.52 5.85 0.94
N LEU A 110 -0.49 6.67 0.92
CA LEU A 110 -0.31 7.75 -0.04
C LEU A 110 0.92 7.45 -0.90
N TYR A 111 0.77 7.53 -2.22
CA TYR A 111 1.88 7.35 -3.18
C TYR A 111 2.09 8.63 -3.97
N LEU A 112 3.35 9.06 -4.11
CA LEU A 112 3.77 10.32 -4.74
C LEU A 112 4.95 10.05 -5.68
N PRO A 113 4.80 10.22 -7.02
CA PRO A 113 3.57 10.53 -7.77
C PRO A 113 2.56 9.40 -7.73
N ALA A 114 1.42 9.61 -8.39
CA ALA A 114 0.35 8.62 -8.43
C ALA A 114 0.84 7.27 -8.97
N SER A 115 0.59 6.21 -8.24
CA SER A 115 1.05 4.86 -8.57
C SER A 115 0.32 3.81 -7.74
N MET A 116 0.56 2.54 -8.05
CA MET A 116 0.23 1.36 -7.25
C MET A 116 -1.20 0.84 -7.35
N VAL A 117 -2.18 1.61 -7.83
CA VAL A 117 -3.54 1.08 -8.00
C VAL A 117 -3.53 -0.09 -8.98
N GLY A 118 -2.83 0.05 -10.11
CA GLY A 118 -2.67 -1.04 -11.07
C GLY A 118 -2.00 -2.27 -10.49
N TYR A 119 -1.01 -2.08 -9.62
CA TYR A 119 -0.35 -3.18 -8.91
C TYR A 119 -1.36 -3.98 -8.08
N PHE A 120 -2.17 -3.30 -7.28
CA PHE A 120 -3.17 -3.98 -6.46
C PHE A 120 -4.28 -4.61 -7.28
N ASP A 121 -4.69 -4.00 -8.39
CA ASP A 121 -5.64 -4.61 -9.32
C ASP A 121 -5.08 -5.90 -9.93
N ASP A 122 -3.84 -5.88 -10.41
CA ASP A 122 -3.20 -7.04 -11.01
C ASP A 122 -2.98 -8.15 -9.98
N LEU A 123 -2.59 -7.79 -8.76
CA LEU A 123 -2.43 -8.73 -7.66
C LEU A 123 -3.77 -9.38 -7.30
N SER A 124 -4.84 -8.59 -7.21
CA SER A 124 -6.19 -9.08 -6.94
C SER A 124 -6.64 -10.08 -8.01
N ASP A 125 -6.41 -9.75 -9.28
CA ASP A 125 -6.76 -10.64 -10.40
C ASP A 125 -5.96 -11.94 -10.36
N ALA A 126 -4.67 -11.88 -10.08
CA ALA A 126 -3.83 -13.07 -9.97
C ALA A 126 -4.32 -13.99 -8.83
N MET A 127 -4.68 -13.41 -7.70
CA MET A 127 -5.22 -14.17 -6.57
C MET A 127 -6.55 -14.84 -6.91
N LYS A 128 -7.45 -14.13 -7.58
CA LYS A 128 -8.76 -14.68 -8.00
C LYS A 128 -8.62 -15.83 -8.99
N ARG A 129 -7.58 -15.81 -9.83
CA ARG A 129 -7.31 -16.86 -10.81
C ARG A 129 -6.47 -18.01 -10.26
N GLY A 130 -6.01 -17.93 -9.02
CA GLY A 130 -5.11 -18.91 -8.44
C GLY A 130 -3.71 -18.89 -9.06
N GLU A 131 -3.30 -17.76 -9.60
CA GLU A 131 -2.02 -17.56 -10.30
C GLU A 131 -1.01 -16.72 -9.49
N ALA A 132 -1.23 -16.55 -8.19
CA ALA A 132 -0.37 -15.74 -7.33
C ALA A 132 0.84 -16.54 -6.81
N ASP A 133 1.60 -17.16 -7.71
CA ASP A 133 2.86 -17.81 -7.37
C ASP A 133 4.01 -16.78 -7.29
N PRO A 134 5.17 -17.16 -6.73
CA PRO A 134 6.29 -16.21 -6.54
C PRO A 134 6.77 -15.54 -7.84
N ASP A 135 6.82 -16.26 -8.95
CA ASP A 135 7.26 -15.71 -10.24
C ASP A 135 6.27 -14.67 -10.75
N ARG A 136 4.98 -14.95 -10.63
CA ARG A 136 3.93 -14.03 -11.02
C ARG A 136 3.92 -12.78 -10.15
N LEU A 137 4.09 -12.93 -8.85
CA LEU A 137 4.16 -11.80 -7.92
C LEU A 137 5.36 -10.90 -8.23
N SER A 138 6.52 -11.48 -8.54
CA SER A 138 7.71 -10.74 -8.93
C SER A 138 7.51 -9.99 -10.26
N GLU A 139 6.86 -10.61 -11.24
CA GLU A 139 6.53 -9.98 -12.51
C GLU A 139 5.61 -8.78 -12.33
N ILE A 140 4.56 -8.93 -11.51
CA ILE A 140 3.64 -7.83 -11.21
C ILE A 140 4.39 -6.69 -10.51
N ALA A 141 5.19 -7.00 -9.50
CA ALA A 141 5.98 -6.00 -8.78
C ALA A 141 6.89 -5.19 -9.73
N THR A 142 7.61 -5.87 -10.60
CA THR A 142 8.52 -5.23 -11.58
C THR A 142 7.77 -4.28 -12.51
N ARG A 143 6.57 -4.64 -12.90
CA ARG A 143 5.72 -3.82 -13.78
C ARG A 143 5.41 -2.44 -13.18
N TYR A 144 5.39 -2.34 -11.85
CA TYR A 144 5.09 -1.11 -11.13
C TYR A 144 6.29 -0.52 -10.40
N SER A 145 7.50 -0.82 -10.88
CA SER A 145 8.76 -0.31 -10.33
C SER A 145 8.97 -0.66 -8.84
N MET A 146 8.42 -1.78 -8.42
CA MET A 146 8.61 -2.31 -7.07
C MET A 146 9.59 -3.47 -7.11
N GLU A 147 10.52 -3.48 -6.17
CA GLU A 147 11.52 -4.55 -6.01
C GLU A 147 11.34 -5.22 -4.65
N VAL A 148 11.07 -6.50 -4.64
CA VAL A 148 10.98 -7.29 -3.40
C VAL A 148 12.40 -7.73 -3.01
N ILE A 149 12.82 -7.38 -1.78
CA ILE A 149 14.18 -7.63 -1.31
C ILE A 149 14.27 -8.67 -0.20
N GLY A 150 13.14 -9.12 0.32
CA GLY A 150 13.14 -10.18 1.32
C GLY A 150 11.84 -10.24 2.13
N PRO A 151 11.70 -11.27 2.99
CA PRO A 151 10.55 -11.35 3.88
C PRO A 151 10.61 -10.27 4.96
N VAL A 152 9.47 -9.96 5.57
CA VAL A 152 9.44 -9.14 6.79
C VAL A 152 10.21 -9.91 7.87
N PRO A 153 11.13 -9.25 8.61
CA PRO A 153 11.87 -9.92 9.68
C PRO A 153 10.94 -10.56 10.71
N GLU A 154 11.31 -11.73 11.20
CA GLU A 154 10.54 -12.48 12.19
C GLU A 154 10.80 -11.96 13.62
N GLY A 155 9.84 -12.21 14.51
CA GLY A 155 10.06 -12.08 15.95
C GLY A 155 9.82 -10.71 16.57
N TYR A 156 9.19 -9.79 15.84
CA TYR A 156 9.00 -8.43 16.32
C TYR A 156 7.69 -8.17 17.06
N LEU A 157 6.69 -8.98 16.85
CA LEU A 157 5.40 -8.79 17.53
C LEU A 157 5.02 -9.99 18.35
#